data_b4bf4fc8ce96df26b5a431ad2291064d
#
_entry.id   b4bf4fc8ce96df26b5a431ad2291064d
#
_cell.length_a   1.000
_cell.length_b   1.000
_cell.length_c   1.000
_cell.angle_alpha   90.00
_cell.angle_beta   90.00
_cell.angle_gamma   90.00
#
_symmetry.space_group_name_H-M   'P 1'
#
loop_
_entity.id
_entity.type
_entity.pdbx_description
1 polymer ?
#
loop_
_entity_poly.entity_id
_entity_poly.type
_entity_poly.pdbx_seq_one_letter_code
_entity_poly.pdbx_strand_id
1 'polypeptide(L)'
;MTERELMARLQREGFAHTYVWQDDPNTEYGEHTHGMETAHIVVSGELTLTMNGNSHTYGPGDRCDVPANAVHSARMGPRGCRYIIGER
;
A
#
# COMPACT_ATOMS: atom_id res chain seq x y z
N MET A 1 -1.00 -16.79 1.34
CA MET A 1 -1.45 -16.54 -0.05
C MET A 1 -0.27 -16.07 -0.89
N THR A 2 -0.22 -16.48 -2.13
CA THR A 2 0.81 -16.00 -3.06
C THR A 2 0.52 -14.57 -3.50
N GLU A 3 1.53 -13.90 -4.04
CA GLU A 3 1.34 -12.55 -4.61
C GLU A 3 0.32 -12.58 -5.74
N ARG A 4 0.36 -13.63 -6.57
CA ARG A 4 -0.61 -13.80 -7.66
C ARG A 4 -2.04 -13.90 -7.12
N GLU A 5 -2.24 -14.64 -6.05
CA GLU A 5 -3.57 -14.78 -5.43
C GLU A 5 -4.05 -13.46 -4.85
N LEU A 6 -3.15 -12.68 -4.23
CA LEU A 6 -3.49 -11.36 -3.70
C LEU A 6 -3.85 -10.38 -4.82
N MET A 7 -3.12 -10.40 -5.94
CA MET A 7 -3.45 -9.57 -7.09
C MET A 7 -4.81 -9.98 -7.69
N ALA A 8 -5.06 -11.28 -7.81
CA ALA A 8 -6.34 -11.77 -8.32
C ALA A 8 -7.51 -11.34 -7.43
N ARG A 9 -7.30 -11.36 -6.11
CA ARG A 9 -8.29 -10.89 -5.14
C ARG A 9 -8.63 -9.42 -5.38
N LEU A 10 -7.63 -8.56 -5.52
CA LEU A 10 -7.84 -7.15 -5.78
C LEU A 10 -8.55 -6.94 -7.13
N GLN A 11 -8.18 -7.71 -8.14
CA GLN A 11 -8.84 -7.62 -9.46
C GLN A 11 -10.32 -7.97 -9.37
N ARG A 12 -10.67 -8.98 -8.57
CA ARG A 12 -12.07 -9.34 -8.34
C ARG A 12 -12.85 -8.24 -7.62
N GLU A 13 -12.16 -7.41 -6.85
CA GLU A 13 -12.77 -6.26 -6.18
C GLU A 13 -12.89 -5.03 -7.08
N GLY A 14 -12.42 -5.13 -8.32
CA GLY A 14 -12.51 -4.04 -9.29
C GLY A 14 -11.25 -3.23 -9.46
N PHE A 15 -10.14 -3.60 -8.81
CA PHE A 15 -8.85 -2.94 -9.04
C PHE A 15 -8.27 -3.47 -10.34
N ALA A 16 -8.50 -2.76 -11.44
CA ALA A 16 -8.10 -3.20 -12.77
C ALA A 16 -6.59 -3.22 -12.96
N HIS A 17 -5.87 -2.35 -12.25
CA HIS A 17 -4.42 -2.27 -12.35
C HIS A 17 -3.80 -2.76 -11.04
N THR A 18 -3.04 -3.86 -11.10
CA THR A 18 -2.39 -4.44 -9.94
C THR A 18 -0.94 -4.76 -10.24
N TYR A 19 -0.07 -4.53 -9.27
CA TYR A 19 1.36 -4.81 -9.42
C TYR A 19 2.04 -4.97 -8.07
N VAL A 20 3.24 -5.53 -8.10
CA VAL A 20 4.09 -5.68 -6.91
C VAL A 20 5.07 -4.52 -6.88
N TRP A 21 5.25 -3.93 -5.70
CA TRP A 21 6.22 -2.87 -5.49
C TRP A 21 7.10 -3.19 -4.30
N GLN A 22 8.34 -2.75 -4.35
CA GLN A 22 9.27 -2.92 -3.24
C GLN A 22 10.05 -1.64 -3.02
N ASP A 23 10.02 -1.15 -1.78
CA ASP A 23 10.77 0.02 -1.35
C ASP A 23 11.92 -0.39 -0.45
N ASP A 24 13.00 0.37 -0.55
CA ASP A 24 14.19 0.22 0.29
C ASP A 24 13.90 0.58 1.75
N PRO A 25 14.75 0.14 2.68
CA PRO A 25 14.62 0.53 4.09
C PRO A 25 14.48 2.04 4.27
N ASN A 26 13.54 2.42 5.12
CA ASN A 26 13.30 3.80 5.53
C ASN A 26 12.93 4.76 4.39
N THR A 27 12.45 4.25 3.27
CA THR A 27 11.94 5.08 2.17
C THR A 27 10.76 5.91 2.68
N GLU A 28 10.75 7.20 2.36
CA GLU A 28 9.69 8.12 2.76
C GLU A 28 9.01 8.72 1.55
N TYR A 29 7.68 8.78 1.62
CA TYR A 29 6.83 9.51 0.67
C TYR A 29 6.16 10.64 1.45
N GLY A 30 6.46 11.89 1.10
CA GLY A 30 5.82 13.06 1.70
C GLY A 30 4.34 13.13 1.36
N GLU A 31 3.65 14.11 1.92
CA GLU A 31 2.22 14.29 1.67
C GLU A 31 1.94 14.43 0.19
N HIS A 32 0.98 13.64 -0.31
CA HIS A 32 0.59 13.63 -1.72
C HIS A 32 -0.82 13.08 -1.87
N THR A 33 -1.36 13.18 -3.07
CA THR A 33 -2.66 12.62 -3.44
C THR A 33 -2.51 11.79 -4.70
N HIS A 34 -3.45 10.84 -4.87
CA HIS A 34 -3.58 10.08 -6.12
C HIS A 34 -4.99 10.30 -6.65
N GLY A 35 -5.13 10.37 -7.97
CA GLY A 35 -6.44 10.51 -8.61
C GLY A 35 -7.26 9.23 -8.61
N MET A 36 -6.71 8.12 -8.15
CA MET A 36 -7.37 6.82 -8.10
C MET A 36 -7.42 6.31 -6.68
N GLU A 37 -8.42 5.48 -6.37
CA GLU A 37 -8.44 4.72 -5.13
C GLU A 37 -7.35 3.66 -5.20
N THR A 38 -6.57 3.50 -4.13
CA THR A 38 -5.49 2.52 -4.07
C THR A 38 -5.66 1.59 -2.88
N ALA A 39 -5.29 0.33 -3.08
CA ALA A 39 -5.22 -0.66 -2.01
C ALA A 39 -3.79 -1.19 -1.95
N HIS A 40 -3.32 -1.44 -0.72
CA HIS A 40 -1.97 -1.93 -0.47
C HIS A 40 -2.05 -3.14 0.44
N ILE A 41 -1.46 -4.26 0.02
CA ILE A 41 -1.38 -5.47 0.86
C ILE A 41 0.09 -5.77 1.09
N VAL A 42 0.53 -5.72 2.35
CA VAL A 42 1.93 -5.94 2.69
C VAL A 42 2.28 -7.41 2.57
N VAL A 43 3.37 -7.70 1.88
CA VAL A 43 3.91 -9.05 1.73
C VAL A 43 5.04 -9.28 2.73
N SER A 44 5.96 -8.33 2.86
CA SER A 44 7.05 -8.39 3.83
C SER A 44 7.47 -6.99 4.22
N GLY A 45 8.08 -6.87 5.40
CA GLY A 45 8.49 -5.57 5.94
C GLY A 45 7.32 -4.83 6.58
N GLU A 46 7.42 -3.52 6.64
CA GLU A 46 6.43 -2.67 7.29
C GLU A 46 6.19 -1.39 6.49
N LEU A 47 4.94 -0.95 6.51
CA LEU A 47 4.52 0.30 5.89
C LEU A 47 3.72 1.09 6.92
N THR A 48 4.14 2.33 7.22
CA THR A 48 3.39 3.24 8.07
C THR A 48 2.72 4.28 7.19
N LEU A 49 1.39 4.31 7.24
CA LEU A 49 0.58 5.27 6.49
C LEU A 49 0.03 6.32 7.43
N THR A 50 0.16 7.59 7.07
CA THR A 50 -0.41 8.70 7.81
C THR A 50 -1.47 9.38 6.96
N MET A 51 -2.69 9.49 7.49
CA MET A 51 -3.81 10.10 6.80
C MET A 51 -4.73 10.72 7.84
N ASN A 52 -5.19 11.95 7.59
CA ASN A 52 -6.05 12.68 8.52
C ASN A 52 -5.45 12.82 9.92
N GLY A 53 -4.13 12.96 10.01
CA GLY A 53 -3.43 13.08 11.29
C GLY A 53 -3.24 11.77 12.06
N ASN A 54 -3.70 10.66 11.51
CA ASN A 54 -3.58 9.34 12.13
C ASN A 54 -2.56 8.49 11.40
N SER A 55 -1.67 7.85 12.15
CA SER A 55 -0.65 6.96 11.60
C SER A 55 -0.92 5.52 12.02
N HIS A 56 -0.84 4.61 11.06
CA HIS A 56 -0.98 3.18 11.32
C HIS A 56 0.16 2.43 10.62
N THR A 57 0.70 1.44 11.31
CA THR A 57 1.76 0.59 10.77
C THR A 57 1.16 -0.76 10.36
N TYR A 58 1.45 -1.16 9.13
CA TYR A 58 0.96 -2.39 8.53
C TYR A 58 2.12 -3.35 8.30
N GLY A 59 1.95 -4.59 8.71
CA GLY A 59 2.92 -5.66 8.53
C GLY A 59 2.41 -6.74 7.57
N PRO A 60 3.16 -7.85 7.40
CA PRO A 60 2.80 -8.91 6.45
C PRO A 60 1.36 -9.40 6.63
N GLY A 61 0.61 -9.43 5.53
CA GLY A 61 -0.77 -9.83 5.51
C GLY A 61 -1.77 -8.71 5.76
N ASP A 62 -1.32 -7.55 6.25
CA ASP A 62 -2.20 -6.41 6.51
C ASP A 62 -2.50 -5.66 5.22
N ARG A 63 -3.65 -5.00 5.21
CA ARG A 63 -4.12 -4.22 4.07
C ARG A 63 -4.50 -2.81 4.52
N CYS A 64 -4.17 -1.82 3.68
CA CYS A 64 -4.68 -0.46 3.85
C CYS A 64 -5.15 0.07 2.50
N ASP A 65 -6.26 0.81 2.54
CA ASP A 65 -6.84 1.42 1.35
C ASP A 65 -6.80 2.94 1.50
N VAL A 66 -6.54 3.63 0.40
CA VAL A 66 -6.50 5.09 0.36
C VAL A 66 -7.54 5.57 -0.66
N PRO A 67 -8.53 6.37 -0.22
CA PRO A 67 -9.51 6.91 -1.14
C PRO A 67 -8.87 7.83 -2.18
N ALA A 68 -9.49 7.95 -3.36
CA ALA A 68 -9.06 8.90 -4.38
C ALA A 68 -8.98 10.31 -3.78
N ASN A 69 -7.91 11.02 -4.11
CA ASN A 69 -7.68 12.41 -3.71
C ASN A 69 -7.46 12.64 -2.20
N ALA A 70 -7.36 11.60 -1.40
CA ALA A 70 -7.05 11.75 0.03
C ALA A 70 -5.57 12.11 0.19
N VAL A 71 -5.29 13.13 1.00
CA VAL A 71 -3.93 13.53 1.34
C VAL A 71 -3.34 12.52 2.31
N HIS A 72 -2.20 11.96 1.97
CA HIS A 72 -1.54 10.96 2.81
C HIS A 72 -0.03 10.99 2.62
N SER A 73 0.67 10.40 3.58
CA SER A 73 2.12 10.18 3.52
C SER A 73 2.42 8.76 3.96
N ALA A 74 3.61 8.28 3.64
CA ALA A 74 3.99 6.92 3.98
C ALA A 74 5.49 6.83 4.29
N ARG A 75 5.84 5.86 5.11
CA ARG A 75 7.23 5.54 5.42
C ARG A 75 7.39 4.04 5.56
N MET A 76 8.46 3.52 4.94
CA MET A 76 8.80 2.10 5.05
C MET A 76 9.60 1.86 6.32
N GLY A 77 9.50 0.66 6.88
CA GLY A 77 10.25 0.27 8.06
C GLY A 77 11.73 0.03 7.78
N PRO A 78 12.50 -0.37 8.81
CA PRO A 78 13.96 -0.51 8.71
C PRO A 78 14.42 -1.66 7.80
N ARG A 79 13.51 -2.53 7.37
CA ARG A 79 13.79 -3.61 6.41
C ARG A 79 13.19 -3.34 5.04
N GLY A 80 12.65 -2.14 4.81
CA GLY A 80 11.90 -1.85 3.61
C GLY A 80 10.50 -2.45 3.67
N CYS A 81 9.85 -2.53 2.52
CA CYS A 81 8.52 -3.12 2.43
C CYS A 81 8.27 -3.61 1.01
N ARG A 82 7.77 -4.84 0.91
CA ARG A 82 7.27 -5.39 -0.34
C ARG A 82 5.76 -5.51 -0.22
N TYR A 83 5.03 -4.97 -1.19
CA TYR A 83 3.57 -4.94 -1.11
C TYR A 83 2.94 -4.99 -2.49
N ILE A 84 1.68 -5.44 -2.51
CA ILE A 84 0.85 -5.47 -3.71
C ILE A 84 0.05 -4.17 -3.74
N ILE A 85 0.01 -3.53 -4.89
CA ILE A 85 -0.78 -2.31 -5.10
C ILE A 85 -1.90 -2.63 -6.08
N GLY A 86 -3.10 -2.16 -5.75
CA GLY A 86 -4.23 -2.13 -6.68
C GLY A 86 -4.69 -0.70 -6.87
N GLU A 87 -5.09 -0.36 -8.10
CA GLU A 87 -5.58 0.97 -8.46
C GLU A 87 -6.91 0.86 -9.21
N ARG A 88 -7.87 1.72 -8.84
CA ARG A 88 -9.16 1.80 -9.54
C ARG A 88 -9.80 3.18 -9.49
#